data_0bdb5405748df75047e51a3e5970a853
#
_entry.id   0bdb5405748df75047e51a3e5970a853
#
_cell.length_a   1.000
_cell.length_b   1.000
_cell.length_c   1.000
_cell.angle_alpha   90.00
_cell.angle_beta   90.00
_cell.angle_gamma   90.00
#
_symmetry.space_group_name_H-M   'P 1'
#
loop_
_entity.id
_entity.type
_entity.pdbx_description
1 polymer ?
#
loop_
_entity_poly.entity_id
_entity_poly.type
_entity_poly.pdbx_seq_one_letter_code
_entity_poly.pdbx_strand_id
1 'polypeptide(L)'
;MSAAAVAADDSEHLVTVVVPALDEEQSISSCLDCVLGQTHQDLEILVLDGGSTDRTRAIVEDYARRDPRVRLLDNPRRTQPAALNTAWPEARGAYLIRIDAHATVPPTYVEQVVRHLATGDYGGVGGRKDAVGFTPTGRAIAAVLGSPFGVGNSSYHHATESALVDHIPFGAYPIDVVRELGGWDESTPVNEDFEFDYRVRQSGRVLLLDPGMAIAWEGRQTIRLLARQYRRYGRGKSKVVRKHPSSTAVRHLAAPAVVAAFALALAIAPWRPRWSLLLVAPYLGVLGLGSAIVAARLPSAEERRAVLPALAAMHLSWGVGFWEGLLGAEVVQRAR
;
A
#
# COMPACT_ATOMS: atom_id res chain seq x y z
N MET A 1 -39.11 -26.89 30.61
CA MET A 1 -38.60 -26.60 29.26
C MET A 1 -37.65 -25.42 29.37
N SER A 2 -36.39 -25.73 29.43
CA SER A 2 -35.32 -24.74 29.62
C SER A 2 -35.04 -24.01 28.31
N ALA A 3 -35.23 -22.71 28.28
CA ALA A 3 -34.75 -21.83 27.25
C ALA A 3 -33.26 -21.61 27.50
N ALA A 4 -32.41 -22.47 26.90
CA ALA A 4 -31.03 -22.12 26.69
C ALA A 4 -31.01 -21.07 25.58
N ALA A 5 -30.92 -19.80 25.95
CA ALA A 5 -30.54 -18.75 25.04
C ALA A 5 -29.15 -19.12 24.51
N VAL A 6 -29.07 -19.45 23.21
CA VAL A 6 -27.83 -19.48 22.48
C VAL A 6 -27.26 -18.05 22.57
N ALA A 7 -26.21 -17.88 23.35
CA ALA A 7 -25.39 -16.67 23.27
C ALA A 7 -24.93 -16.63 21.80
N ALA A 8 -25.43 -15.66 21.04
CA ALA A 8 -24.85 -15.34 19.75
C ALA A 8 -23.36 -15.12 19.99
N ASP A 9 -22.51 -15.74 19.20
CA ASP A 9 -21.07 -15.60 19.32
C ASP A 9 -20.73 -14.13 18.95
N ASP A 10 -20.51 -13.30 19.98
CA ASP A 10 -20.16 -11.88 19.80
C ASP A 10 -18.92 -11.68 18.92
N SER A 11 -18.19 -12.76 18.60
CA SER A 11 -17.00 -12.72 17.74
C SER A 11 -17.33 -12.55 16.25
N GLU A 12 -18.51 -12.93 15.76
CA GLU A 12 -18.88 -12.81 14.34
C GLU A 12 -18.93 -11.36 13.84
N HIS A 13 -19.10 -10.39 14.74
CA HIS A 13 -19.19 -8.97 14.41
C HIS A 13 -17.95 -8.17 14.81
N LEU A 14 -17.12 -8.70 15.70
CA LEU A 14 -15.91 -8.02 16.13
C LEU A 14 -14.90 -7.93 14.98
N VAL A 15 -14.33 -6.74 14.79
CA VAL A 15 -13.30 -6.47 13.76
C VAL A 15 -12.00 -6.06 14.46
N THR A 16 -10.91 -6.69 14.10
CA THR A 16 -9.57 -6.30 14.53
C THR A 16 -8.94 -5.35 13.54
N VAL A 17 -8.70 -4.11 13.96
CA VAL A 17 -7.94 -3.12 13.20
C VAL A 17 -6.49 -3.12 13.68
N VAL A 18 -5.55 -3.38 12.77
CA VAL A 18 -4.11 -3.39 13.04
C VAL A 18 -3.48 -2.11 12.52
N VAL A 19 -2.79 -1.38 13.39
CA VAL A 19 -2.12 -0.11 13.07
C VAL A 19 -0.62 -0.26 13.34
N PRO A 20 0.19 -0.59 12.33
CA PRO A 20 1.65 -0.55 12.46
C PRO A 20 2.13 0.90 12.61
N ALA A 21 2.94 1.19 13.63
CA ALA A 21 3.44 2.54 13.90
C ALA A 21 4.96 2.53 14.17
N LEU A 22 5.66 3.53 13.63
CA LEU A 22 7.07 3.80 13.91
C LEU A 22 7.37 5.27 13.62
N ASP A 23 7.62 6.06 14.67
CA ASP A 23 7.88 7.50 14.61
C ASP A 23 6.77 8.27 13.86
N GLU A 24 5.52 8.13 14.32
CA GLU A 24 4.30 8.67 13.71
C GLU A 24 3.58 9.68 14.65
N GLU A 25 4.30 10.39 15.51
CA GLU A 25 3.69 11.33 16.49
C GLU A 25 2.80 12.40 15.87
N GLN A 26 3.03 12.76 14.60
CA GLN A 26 2.26 13.79 13.89
C GLN A 26 0.93 13.28 13.33
N SER A 27 0.80 11.97 13.10
CA SER A 27 -0.33 11.37 12.38
C SER A 27 -1.15 10.38 13.20
N ILE A 28 -0.52 9.70 14.18
CA ILE A 28 -1.15 8.59 14.92
C ILE A 28 -2.46 8.99 15.63
N SER A 29 -2.56 10.21 16.20
CA SER A 29 -3.79 10.68 16.83
C SER A 29 -4.94 10.75 15.82
N SER A 30 -4.70 11.37 14.67
CA SER A 30 -5.71 11.48 13.61
C SER A 30 -6.15 10.11 13.07
N CYS A 31 -5.23 9.16 12.98
CA CYS A 31 -5.53 7.78 12.59
C CYS A 31 -6.43 7.10 13.63
N LEU A 32 -6.06 7.17 14.92
CA LEU A 32 -6.84 6.55 16.00
C LEU A 32 -8.23 7.18 16.16
N ASP A 33 -8.35 8.50 16.08
CA ASP A 33 -9.64 9.20 16.10
C ASP A 33 -10.53 8.75 14.94
N CYS A 34 -9.94 8.59 13.75
CA CYS A 34 -10.64 8.11 12.56
C CYS A 34 -11.16 6.67 12.73
N VAL A 35 -10.36 5.76 13.34
CA VAL A 35 -10.75 4.37 13.56
C VAL A 35 -11.77 4.26 14.71
N LEU A 36 -11.61 4.98 15.79
CA LEU A 36 -12.55 5.00 16.91
C LEU A 36 -13.89 5.62 16.52
N GLY A 37 -13.90 6.53 15.54
CA GLY A 37 -15.10 7.19 15.01
C GLY A 37 -15.85 6.41 13.92
N GLN A 38 -15.53 5.14 13.67
CA GLN A 38 -16.23 4.32 12.69
C GLN A 38 -17.69 4.06 13.10
N THR A 39 -18.60 3.93 12.11
CA THR A 39 -20.02 3.58 12.36
C THR A 39 -20.18 2.18 12.95
N HIS A 40 -19.32 1.26 12.57
CA HIS A 40 -19.23 -0.07 13.18
C HIS A 40 -18.47 0.03 14.50
N GLN A 41 -19.13 -0.28 15.62
CA GLN A 41 -18.57 -0.06 16.97
C GLN A 41 -17.89 -1.29 17.58
N ASP A 42 -18.16 -2.49 17.05
CA ASP A 42 -17.56 -3.74 17.54
C ASP A 42 -16.13 -3.88 17.01
N LEU A 43 -15.22 -3.10 17.62
CA LEU A 43 -13.83 -2.97 17.20
C LEU A 43 -12.87 -3.32 18.34
N GLU A 44 -11.77 -3.96 18.00
CA GLU A 44 -10.51 -3.85 18.74
C GLU A 44 -9.42 -3.25 17.84
N ILE A 45 -8.54 -2.46 18.43
CA ILE A 45 -7.48 -1.75 17.72
C ILE A 45 -6.15 -2.17 18.31
N LEU A 46 -5.35 -2.88 17.52
CA LEU A 46 -4.01 -3.31 17.90
C LEU A 46 -2.99 -2.36 17.26
N VAL A 47 -2.35 -1.52 18.07
CA VAL A 47 -1.27 -0.63 17.61
C VAL A 47 0.05 -1.33 17.85
N LEU A 48 0.83 -1.56 16.80
CA LEU A 48 2.10 -2.29 16.82
C LEU A 48 3.25 -1.27 16.75
N ASP A 49 3.80 -0.91 17.91
CA ASP A 49 4.91 0.04 17.98
C ASP A 49 6.25 -0.60 17.63
N GLY A 50 6.89 -0.09 16.56
CA GLY A 50 8.20 -0.52 16.08
C GLY A 50 9.38 -0.03 16.93
N GLY A 51 9.17 0.37 18.18
CA GLY A 51 10.16 1.01 19.04
C GLY A 51 10.39 2.47 18.61
N SER A 52 9.30 3.24 18.57
CA SER A 52 9.32 4.67 18.27
C SER A 52 10.19 5.44 19.26
N THR A 53 10.89 6.45 18.75
CA THR A 53 11.79 7.30 19.52
C THR A 53 11.19 8.70 19.77
N ASP A 54 10.08 9.01 19.11
CA ASP A 54 9.28 10.21 19.30
C ASP A 54 8.14 9.99 20.31
N ARG A 55 7.09 10.81 20.27
CA ARG A 55 5.95 10.72 21.18
C ARG A 55 4.90 9.68 20.79
N THR A 56 5.09 8.94 19.70
CA THR A 56 4.11 7.96 19.18
C THR A 56 3.61 7.03 20.27
N ARG A 57 4.52 6.36 20.99
CA ARG A 57 4.18 5.41 22.05
C ARG A 57 3.36 6.06 23.17
N ALA A 58 3.79 7.21 23.65
CA ALA A 58 3.11 7.92 24.73
C ALA A 58 1.68 8.35 24.34
N ILE A 59 1.49 8.74 23.06
CA ILE A 59 0.16 9.07 22.52
C ILE A 59 -0.72 7.82 22.52
N VAL A 60 -0.26 6.69 22.02
CA VAL A 60 -1.03 5.44 21.97
C VAL A 60 -1.38 4.94 23.37
N GLU A 61 -0.45 5.02 24.33
CA GLU A 61 -0.71 4.69 25.74
C GLU A 61 -1.81 5.56 26.35
N ASP A 62 -1.89 6.84 25.97
CA ASP A 62 -2.97 7.72 26.41
C ASP A 62 -4.33 7.30 25.82
N TYR A 63 -4.40 6.93 24.55
CA TYR A 63 -5.60 6.37 23.94
C TYR A 63 -6.02 5.06 24.61
N ALA A 64 -5.10 4.14 24.86
CA ALA A 64 -5.37 2.87 25.52
C ALA A 64 -5.92 3.02 26.97
N ARG A 65 -5.52 4.10 27.67
CA ARG A 65 -6.11 4.42 29.00
C ARG A 65 -7.54 4.93 28.91
N ARG A 66 -7.91 5.60 27.82
CA ARG A 66 -9.23 6.24 27.64
C ARG A 66 -10.25 5.31 27.00
N ASP A 67 -9.78 4.41 26.11
CA ASP A 67 -10.67 3.51 25.38
C ASP A 67 -10.12 2.08 25.41
N PRO A 68 -10.86 1.14 26.03
CA PRO A 68 -10.42 -0.25 26.20
C PRO A 68 -10.32 -1.03 24.89
N ARG A 69 -10.85 -0.49 23.78
CA ARG A 69 -10.71 -1.10 22.46
C ARG A 69 -9.28 -0.96 21.91
N VAL A 70 -8.49 0.00 22.42
CA VAL A 70 -7.11 0.25 21.97
C VAL A 70 -6.13 -0.53 22.81
N ARG A 71 -5.30 -1.33 22.17
CA ARG A 71 -4.21 -2.09 22.79
C ARG A 71 -2.89 -1.76 22.11
N LEU A 72 -1.86 -1.46 22.90
CA LEU A 72 -0.49 -1.24 22.41
C LEU A 72 0.30 -2.54 22.55
N LEU A 73 0.93 -2.95 21.45
CA LEU A 73 1.80 -4.12 21.36
C LEU A 73 3.18 -3.72 20.83
N ASP A 74 4.22 -4.46 21.20
CA ASP A 74 5.57 -4.22 20.71
C ASP A 74 5.84 -4.96 19.40
N ASN A 75 6.52 -4.28 18.45
CA ASN A 75 7.03 -4.86 17.22
C ASN A 75 8.56 -4.71 17.16
N PRO A 76 9.35 -5.52 17.91
CA PRO A 76 10.81 -5.35 17.99
C PRO A 76 11.51 -5.59 16.65
N ARG A 77 10.89 -6.27 15.70
CA ARG A 77 11.44 -6.50 14.35
C ARG A 77 11.28 -5.29 13.42
N ARG A 78 10.50 -4.28 13.81
CA ARG A 78 10.38 -2.96 13.15
C ARG A 78 9.94 -3.02 11.68
N THR A 79 9.43 -4.14 11.22
CA THR A 79 8.93 -4.31 9.86
C THR A 79 7.42 -4.44 9.86
N GLN A 80 6.78 -4.06 8.76
CA GLN A 80 5.34 -4.11 8.63
C GLN A 80 4.77 -5.54 8.63
N PRO A 81 5.35 -6.52 7.90
CA PRO A 81 4.89 -7.90 8.00
C PRO A 81 5.07 -8.49 9.40
N ALA A 82 6.13 -8.10 10.13
CA ALA A 82 6.32 -8.52 11.51
C ALA A 82 5.26 -7.93 12.46
N ALA A 83 4.85 -6.67 12.25
CA ALA A 83 3.74 -6.07 12.99
C ALA A 83 2.45 -6.87 12.76
N LEU A 84 2.10 -7.15 11.51
CA LEU A 84 0.92 -7.93 11.17
C LEU A 84 0.98 -9.35 11.75
N ASN A 85 2.16 -10.00 11.71
CA ASN A 85 2.37 -11.33 12.27
C ASN A 85 2.36 -11.36 13.81
N THR A 86 2.67 -10.26 14.47
CA THR A 86 2.50 -10.11 15.91
C THR A 86 1.03 -9.89 16.26
N ALA A 87 0.29 -9.17 15.40
CA ALA A 87 -1.10 -8.81 15.65
C ALA A 87 -2.08 -9.97 15.44
N TRP A 88 -1.97 -10.71 14.32
CA TRP A 88 -3.02 -11.66 13.96
C TRP A 88 -3.23 -12.81 14.97
N PRO A 89 -2.23 -13.34 15.70
CA PRO A 89 -2.47 -14.33 16.75
C PRO A 89 -3.20 -13.74 17.98
N GLU A 90 -3.08 -12.43 18.20
CA GLU A 90 -3.73 -11.68 19.27
C GLU A 90 -5.13 -11.16 18.86
N ALA A 91 -5.47 -11.28 17.58
CA ALA A 91 -6.74 -10.81 17.02
C ALA A 91 -7.90 -11.68 17.49
N ARG A 92 -8.96 -11.04 17.98
CA ARG A 92 -10.19 -11.67 18.44
C ARG A 92 -11.33 -11.51 17.44
N GLY A 93 -11.20 -10.57 16.50
CA GLY A 93 -12.20 -10.29 15.48
C GLY A 93 -12.27 -11.33 14.39
N ALA A 94 -13.45 -11.52 13.78
CA ALA A 94 -13.67 -12.35 12.61
C ALA A 94 -12.92 -11.82 11.37
N TYR A 95 -12.69 -10.51 11.32
CA TYR A 95 -12.00 -9.83 10.23
C TYR A 95 -10.80 -9.04 10.76
N LEU A 96 -9.71 -9.06 10.00
CA LEU A 96 -8.51 -8.29 10.26
C LEU A 96 -8.35 -7.22 9.18
N ILE A 97 -8.27 -5.95 9.61
CA ILE A 97 -8.07 -4.78 8.75
C ILE A 97 -6.72 -4.15 9.07
N ARG A 98 -5.92 -3.83 8.06
CA ARG A 98 -4.74 -3.00 8.22
C ARG A 98 -5.07 -1.54 7.90
N ILE A 99 -4.70 -0.63 8.79
CA ILE A 99 -4.71 0.83 8.55
C ILE A 99 -3.34 1.37 8.96
N ASP A 100 -2.63 2.03 8.05
CA ASP A 100 -1.32 2.62 8.38
C ASP A 100 -1.51 3.88 9.25
N ALA A 101 -0.60 4.12 10.18
CA ALA A 101 -0.68 5.19 11.19
C ALA A 101 -0.77 6.63 10.62
N HIS A 102 -0.52 6.80 9.32
CA HIS A 102 -0.65 8.06 8.57
C HIS A 102 -1.72 7.99 7.47
N ALA A 103 -2.69 7.09 7.62
CA ALA A 103 -3.84 6.98 6.74
C ALA A 103 -5.12 7.34 7.49
N THR A 104 -6.13 7.79 6.76
CA THR A 104 -7.49 8.00 7.23
C THR A 104 -8.48 7.34 6.30
N VAL A 105 -9.58 6.87 6.88
CA VAL A 105 -10.64 6.14 6.17
C VAL A 105 -12.00 6.80 6.41
N PRO A 106 -12.99 6.64 5.52
CA PRO A 106 -14.34 7.16 5.76
C PRO A 106 -14.98 6.53 7.00
N PRO A 107 -15.92 7.21 7.68
CA PRO A 107 -16.58 6.69 8.88
C PRO A 107 -17.29 5.34 8.67
N THR A 108 -17.67 5.00 7.45
CA THR A 108 -18.36 3.75 7.09
C THR A 108 -17.41 2.68 6.57
N TYR A 109 -16.09 2.88 6.64
CA TYR A 109 -15.10 1.97 6.05
C TYR A 109 -15.21 0.55 6.61
N VAL A 110 -15.21 0.41 7.94
CA VAL A 110 -15.27 -0.90 8.61
C VAL A 110 -16.62 -1.59 8.34
N GLU A 111 -17.72 -0.84 8.38
CA GLU A 111 -19.05 -1.36 8.03
C GLU A 111 -19.08 -1.94 6.60
N GLN A 112 -18.45 -1.25 5.64
CA GLN A 112 -18.34 -1.74 4.27
C GLN A 112 -17.47 -2.99 4.16
N VAL A 113 -16.35 -3.06 4.89
CA VAL A 113 -15.52 -4.27 4.99
C VAL A 113 -16.36 -5.45 5.48
N VAL A 114 -17.06 -5.29 6.60
CA VAL A 114 -17.92 -6.35 7.17
C VAL A 114 -18.99 -6.78 6.16
N ARG A 115 -19.67 -5.81 5.53
CA ARG A 115 -20.70 -6.11 4.51
C ARG A 115 -20.18 -6.97 3.36
N HIS A 116 -19.00 -6.68 2.85
CA HIS A 116 -18.40 -7.45 1.76
C HIS A 116 -17.90 -8.83 2.21
N LEU A 117 -17.19 -8.89 3.34
CA LEU A 117 -16.59 -10.15 3.80
C LEU A 117 -17.61 -11.13 4.38
N ALA A 118 -18.70 -10.63 4.98
CA ALA A 118 -19.78 -11.47 5.51
C ALA A 118 -20.53 -12.28 4.44
N THR A 119 -20.43 -11.92 3.15
CA THR A 119 -20.98 -12.75 2.06
C THR A 119 -20.26 -14.09 1.93
N GLY A 120 -19.01 -14.19 2.38
CA GLY A 120 -18.15 -15.35 2.16
C GLY A 120 -17.54 -15.47 0.76
N ASP A 121 -17.88 -14.55 -0.16
CA ASP A 121 -17.46 -14.61 -1.57
C ASP A 121 -16.01 -14.18 -1.78
N TYR A 122 -15.42 -13.40 -0.83
CA TYR A 122 -14.14 -12.77 -1.01
C TYR A 122 -13.11 -13.25 0.01
N GLY A 123 -11.90 -13.54 -0.47
CA GLY A 123 -10.75 -13.82 0.37
C GLY A 123 -10.10 -12.56 0.97
N GLY A 124 -10.48 -11.40 0.47
CA GLY A 124 -10.08 -10.09 0.98
C GLY A 124 -10.74 -8.96 0.22
N VAL A 125 -10.86 -7.80 0.87
CA VAL A 125 -11.41 -6.58 0.30
C VAL A 125 -10.50 -5.39 0.58
N GLY A 126 -10.47 -4.41 -0.32
CA GLY A 126 -9.69 -3.19 -0.15
C GLY A 126 -10.32 -2.00 -0.85
N GLY A 127 -9.94 -0.82 -0.43
CA GLY A 127 -10.42 0.43 -0.97
C GLY A 127 -9.46 1.06 -1.99
N ARG A 128 -9.95 2.11 -2.66
CA ARG A 128 -9.09 2.97 -3.48
C ARG A 128 -8.12 3.74 -2.59
N LYS A 129 -6.86 3.83 -3.02
CA LYS A 129 -5.79 4.51 -2.28
C LYS A 129 -5.55 5.90 -2.85
N ASP A 130 -6.06 6.91 -2.17
CA ASP A 130 -5.96 8.31 -2.58
C ASP A 130 -4.76 8.99 -1.89
N ALA A 131 -3.76 9.39 -2.67
CA ALA A 131 -2.61 10.11 -2.14
C ALA A 131 -2.97 11.59 -1.86
N VAL A 132 -2.53 12.11 -0.72
CA VAL A 132 -2.71 13.51 -0.32
C VAL A 132 -1.37 14.23 -0.34
N GLY A 133 -1.30 15.38 -1.00
CA GLY A 133 -0.13 16.25 -1.06
C GLY A 133 -0.41 17.61 -0.40
N PHE A 134 0.50 18.04 0.48
CA PHE A 134 0.39 19.33 1.20
C PHE A 134 1.21 20.44 0.54
N THR A 135 2.29 20.08 -0.15
CA THR A 135 3.10 21.01 -0.93
C THR A 135 2.69 21.02 -2.40
N PRO A 136 3.04 22.04 -3.21
CA PRO A 136 2.81 22.01 -4.66
C PRO A 136 3.40 20.75 -5.32
N THR A 137 4.63 20.37 -4.95
CA THR A 137 5.26 19.13 -5.43
C THR A 137 4.50 17.89 -4.95
N GLY A 138 4.06 17.87 -3.68
CA GLY A 138 3.26 16.77 -3.11
C GLY A 138 1.93 16.59 -3.83
N ARG A 139 1.23 17.68 -4.17
CA ARG A 139 -0.02 17.62 -4.96
C ARG A 139 0.20 17.13 -6.38
N ALA A 140 1.30 17.54 -7.02
CA ALA A 140 1.69 16.99 -8.32
C ALA A 140 1.99 15.48 -8.25
N ILE A 141 2.70 15.03 -7.20
CA ILE A 141 2.95 13.61 -6.94
C ILE A 141 1.63 12.86 -6.74
N ALA A 142 0.69 13.40 -5.95
CA ALA A 142 -0.62 12.80 -5.74
C ALA A 142 -1.40 12.66 -7.06
N ALA A 143 -1.38 13.69 -7.91
CA ALA A 143 -2.02 13.64 -9.23
C ALA A 143 -1.36 12.59 -10.17
N VAL A 144 -0.05 12.44 -10.11
CA VAL A 144 0.68 11.40 -10.84
C VAL A 144 0.31 10.00 -10.34
N LEU A 145 0.23 9.80 -9.02
CA LEU A 145 -0.18 8.54 -8.40
C LEU A 145 -1.63 8.16 -8.75
N GLY A 146 -2.53 9.13 -8.86
CA GLY A 146 -3.91 8.92 -9.31
C GLY A 146 -4.07 8.78 -10.83
N SER A 147 -2.99 8.60 -11.59
CA SER A 147 -3.00 8.55 -13.05
C SER A 147 -2.47 7.21 -13.58
N PRO A 148 -3.10 6.65 -14.63
CA PRO A 148 -2.55 5.48 -15.33
C PRO A 148 -1.14 5.68 -15.87
N PHE A 149 -0.74 6.92 -16.16
CA PHE A 149 0.64 7.23 -16.58
C PHE A 149 1.65 7.04 -15.47
N GLY A 150 1.27 7.22 -14.20
CA GLY A 150 2.15 7.00 -13.05
C GLY A 150 2.23 5.54 -12.61
N VAL A 151 1.07 4.89 -12.51
CA VAL A 151 0.94 3.58 -11.86
C VAL A 151 0.49 2.46 -12.81
N GLY A 152 0.32 2.77 -14.10
CA GLY A 152 -0.18 1.82 -15.08
C GLY A 152 -1.61 1.39 -14.79
N ASN A 153 -1.88 0.09 -14.91
CA ASN A 153 -3.18 -0.49 -14.62
C ASN A 153 -3.32 -0.96 -13.14
N SER A 154 -2.60 -0.35 -12.20
CA SER A 154 -2.82 -0.55 -10.76
C SER A 154 -4.11 0.15 -10.34
N SER A 155 -5.24 -0.53 -10.57
CA SER A 155 -6.61 0.01 -10.47
C SER A 155 -6.92 0.64 -9.11
N TYR A 156 -6.33 0.17 -8.04
CA TYR A 156 -6.53 0.70 -6.69
C TYR A 156 -6.10 2.17 -6.49
N HIS A 157 -5.48 2.81 -7.47
CA HIS A 157 -5.18 4.24 -7.45
C HIS A 157 -6.18 5.11 -8.22
N HIS A 158 -7.00 4.52 -9.09
CA HIS A 158 -7.87 5.29 -9.99
C HIS A 158 -9.19 4.60 -10.36
N ALA A 159 -9.52 3.46 -9.73
CA ALA A 159 -10.79 2.78 -9.96
C ALA A 159 -11.99 3.68 -9.60
N THR A 160 -13.02 3.61 -10.43
CA THR A 160 -14.31 4.29 -10.23
C THR A 160 -15.45 3.31 -9.97
N GLU A 161 -15.24 2.02 -10.23
CA GLU A 161 -16.19 0.93 -10.05
C GLU A 161 -15.55 -0.21 -9.28
N SER A 162 -16.37 -0.98 -8.56
CA SER A 162 -15.93 -2.17 -7.85
C SER A 162 -15.52 -3.27 -8.83
N ALA A 163 -14.40 -3.93 -8.58
CA ALA A 163 -13.87 -4.95 -9.47
C ALA A 163 -13.06 -6.01 -8.72
N LEU A 164 -13.01 -7.22 -9.29
CA LEU A 164 -12.05 -8.23 -8.86
C LEU A 164 -10.66 -7.83 -9.34
N VAL A 165 -9.68 -7.90 -8.43
CA VAL A 165 -8.31 -7.44 -8.66
C VAL A 165 -7.28 -8.48 -8.23
N ASP A 166 -6.03 -8.24 -8.64
CA ASP A 166 -4.91 -9.10 -8.23
C ASP A 166 -4.21 -8.60 -6.95
N HIS A 167 -4.54 -7.40 -6.48
CA HIS A 167 -3.96 -6.79 -5.30
C HIS A 167 -4.86 -5.70 -4.72
N ILE A 168 -4.95 -5.66 -3.39
CA ILE A 168 -5.67 -4.66 -2.61
C ILE A 168 -4.69 -3.98 -1.63
N PRO A 169 -4.51 -2.65 -1.67
CA PRO A 169 -3.71 -1.96 -0.67
C PRO A 169 -4.47 -1.88 0.66
N PHE A 170 -3.77 -1.94 1.80
CA PHE A 170 -4.41 -1.91 3.13
C PHE A 170 -5.54 -2.94 3.25
N GLY A 171 -5.29 -4.17 2.78
CA GLY A 171 -6.32 -5.19 2.67
C GLY A 171 -6.96 -5.54 4.01
N ALA A 172 -8.25 -5.85 3.93
CA ALA A 172 -9.02 -6.48 4.98
C ALA A 172 -9.30 -7.94 4.60
N TYR A 173 -9.14 -8.85 5.55
CA TYR A 173 -9.21 -10.29 5.30
C TYR A 173 -10.01 -10.99 6.39
N PRO A 174 -10.76 -12.08 6.08
CA PRO A 174 -11.24 -12.98 7.11
C PRO A 174 -10.06 -13.54 7.92
N ILE A 175 -10.17 -13.58 9.24
CA ILE A 175 -9.08 -14.04 10.11
C ILE A 175 -8.67 -15.49 9.80
N ASP A 176 -9.62 -16.31 9.38
CA ASP A 176 -9.34 -17.70 9.02
C ASP A 176 -8.49 -17.82 7.75
N VAL A 177 -8.65 -16.91 6.78
CA VAL A 177 -7.76 -16.82 5.61
C VAL A 177 -6.33 -16.47 6.05
N VAL A 178 -6.19 -15.53 6.99
CA VAL A 178 -4.86 -15.16 7.53
C VAL A 178 -4.23 -16.35 8.25
N ARG A 179 -4.99 -17.07 9.06
CA ARG A 179 -4.52 -18.28 9.79
C ARG A 179 -4.12 -19.40 8.85
N GLU A 180 -4.96 -19.72 7.87
CA GLU A 180 -4.71 -20.77 6.87
C GLU A 180 -3.42 -20.52 6.10
N LEU A 181 -3.17 -19.26 5.72
CA LEU A 181 -1.99 -18.87 4.96
C LEU A 181 -0.75 -18.60 5.82
N GLY A 182 -0.87 -18.64 7.16
CA GLY A 182 0.25 -18.46 8.09
C GLY A 182 0.78 -17.03 8.17
N GLY A 183 -0.08 -16.02 7.90
CA GLY A 183 0.28 -14.60 7.96
C GLY A 183 1.17 -14.13 6.80
N TRP A 184 1.91 -13.05 7.02
CA TRP A 184 2.73 -12.36 6.01
C TRP A 184 4.17 -12.87 6.00
N ASP A 185 4.80 -12.87 4.82
CA ASP A 185 6.20 -13.24 4.65
C ASP A 185 7.14 -12.13 5.11
N GLU A 186 7.75 -12.31 6.28
CA GLU A 186 8.71 -11.36 6.86
C GLU A 186 10.02 -11.23 6.06
N SER A 187 10.33 -12.21 5.23
CA SER A 187 11.45 -12.10 4.31
C SER A 187 11.22 -11.06 3.22
N THR A 188 9.96 -10.61 3.04
CA THR A 188 9.53 -9.63 2.04
C THR A 188 9.03 -8.35 2.73
N PRO A 189 9.91 -7.51 3.29
CA PRO A 189 9.52 -6.34 4.08
C PRO A 189 8.93 -5.19 3.25
N VAL A 190 8.87 -5.33 1.93
CA VAL A 190 8.25 -4.40 0.97
C VAL A 190 7.54 -5.23 -0.08
N ASN A 191 6.32 -4.86 -0.43
CA ASN A 191 5.38 -5.67 -1.23
C ASN A 191 4.91 -6.94 -0.50
N GLU A 192 4.93 -6.95 0.82
CA GLU A 192 4.39 -7.99 1.70
C GLU A 192 2.90 -8.18 1.46
N ASP A 193 2.17 -7.09 1.21
CA ASP A 193 0.75 -7.06 0.88
C ASP A 193 0.48 -7.74 -0.47
N PHE A 194 1.23 -7.39 -1.51
CA PHE A 194 1.12 -8.05 -2.81
C PHE A 194 1.48 -9.55 -2.75
N GLU A 195 2.48 -9.92 -1.95
CA GLU A 195 2.88 -11.33 -1.75
C GLU A 195 1.76 -12.10 -1.05
N PHE A 196 1.15 -11.52 -0.02
CA PHE A 196 0.04 -12.12 0.70
C PHE A 196 -1.18 -12.28 -0.21
N ASP A 197 -1.57 -11.25 -0.94
CA ASP A 197 -2.66 -11.27 -1.92
C ASP A 197 -2.45 -12.32 -3.01
N TYR A 198 -1.21 -12.50 -3.45
CA TYR A 198 -0.88 -13.58 -4.38
C TYR A 198 -1.19 -14.95 -3.76
N ARG A 199 -0.83 -15.21 -2.50
CA ARG A 199 -1.16 -16.48 -1.81
C ARG A 199 -2.67 -16.64 -1.59
N VAL A 200 -3.39 -15.58 -1.23
CA VAL A 200 -4.86 -15.60 -1.15
C VAL A 200 -5.47 -16.08 -2.47
N ARG A 201 -5.01 -15.53 -3.59
CA ARG A 201 -5.51 -15.96 -4.91
C ARG A 201 -5.09 -17.38 -5.30
N GLN A 202 -3.90 -17.82 -4.90
CA GLN A 202 -3.44 -19.20 -5.12
C GLN A 202 -4.27 -20.23 -4.32
N SER A 203 -4.89 -19.82 -3.22
CA SER A 203 -5.85 -20.69 -2.48
C SER A 203 -7.23 -20.76 -3.12
N GLY A 204 -7.41 -20.18 -4.32
CA GLY A 204 -8.68 -20.20 -5.08
C GLY A 204 -9.65 -19.06 -4.72
N ARG A 205 -9.27 -18.16 -3.82
CA ARG A 205 -10.10 -17.03 -3.42
C ARG A 205 -9.91 -15.83 -4.35
N VAL A 206 -10.85 -14.90 -4.31
CA VAL A 206 -10.82 -13.65 -5.09
C VAL A 206 -10.72 -12.45 -4.18
N LEU A 207 -10.17 -11.36 -4.71
CA LEU A 207 -10.01 -10.08 -4.00
C LEU A 207 -10.92 -9.03 -4.63
N LEU A 208 -11.67 -8.29 -3.80
CA LEU A 208 -12.53 -7.19 -4.23
C LEU A 208 -11.85 -5.85 -3.95
N LEU A 209 -11.83 -4.99 -4.96
CA LEU A 209 -11.55 -3.57 -4.80
C LEU A 209 -12.86 -2.79 -4.88
N ASP A 210 -13.20 -2.04 -3.83
CA ASP A 210 -14.35 -1.14 -3.80
C ASP A 210 -13.89 0.32 -3.66
N PRO A 211 -14.05 1.16 -4.71
CA PRO A 211 -13.67 2.57 -4.63
C PRO A 211 -14.47 3.38 -3.61
N GLY A 212 -15.65 2.90 -3.17
CA GLY A 212 -16.43 3.49 -2.09
C GLY A 212 -15.71 3.45 -0.73
N MET A 213 -14.74 2.55 -0.59
CA MET A 213 -13.87 2.39 0.57
C MET A 213 -12.55 3.17 0.42
N ALA A 214 -12.60 4.42 -0.06
CA ALA A 214 -11.39 5.19 -0.33
C ALA A 214 -10.55 5.43 0.93
N ILE A 215 -9.24 5.22 0.83
CA ILE A 215 -8.26 5.42 1.90
C ILE A 215 -7.40 6.62 1.53
N ALA A 216 -7.46 7.69 2.31
CA ALA A 216 -6.57 8.83 2.15
C ALA A 216 -5.25 8.57 2.90
N TRP A 217 -4.13 8.77 2.24
CA TRP A 217 -2.80 8.58 2.84
C TRP A 217 -1.85 9.70 2.44
N GLU A 218 -0.94 10.05 3.32
CA GLU A 218 0.04 11.08 3.03
C GLU A 218 1.07 10.60 2.02
N GLY A 219 1.03 11.17 0.82
CA GLY A 219 2.01 10.93 -0.25
C GLY A 219 3.36 11.61 0.03
N ARG A 220 4.40 11.27 -0.75
CA ARG A 220 5.70 11.94 -0.65
C ARG A 220 5.59 13.39 -1.10
N GLN A 221 6.22 14.29 -0.35
CA GLN A 221 6.15 15.73 -0.59
C GLN A 221 7.30 16.26 -1.47
N THR A 222 8.27 15.40 -1.82
CA THR A 222 9.42 15.75 -2.66
C THR A 222 9.76 14.65 -3.67
N ILE A 223 10.29 15.04 -4.83
CA ILE A 223 10.74 14.10 -5.87
C ILE A 223 11.81 13.14 -5.34
N ARG A 224 12.72 13.63 -4.50
CA ARG A 224 13.80 12.79 -3.92
C ARG A 224 13.24 11.66 -3.05
N LEU A 225 12.26 11.96 -2.20
CA LEU A 225 11.60 10.95 -1.35
C LEU A 225 10.78 9.97 -2.18
N LEU A 226 10.08 10.47 -3.21
CA LEU A 226 9.35 9.64 -4.17
C LEU A 226 10.29 8.66 -4.89
N ALA A 227 11.39 9.14 -5.44
CA ALA A 227 12.40 8.31 -6.13
C ALA A 227 12.95 7.22 -5.19
N ARG A 228 13.26 7.57 -3.93
CA ARG A 228 13.74 6.62 -2.93
C ARG A 228 12.69 5.54 -2.63
N GLN A 229 11.44 5.92 -2.49
CA GLN A 229 10.33 5.01 -2.26
C GLN A 229 10.14 4.04 -3.43
N TYR A 230 10.10 4.55 -4.65
CA TYR A 230 9.88 3.72 -5.85
C TYR A 230 11.07 2.79 -6.14
N ARG A 231 12.29 3.23 -5.88
CA ARG A 231 13.47 2.34 -5.95
C ARG A 231 13.37 1.18 -4.96
N ARG A 232 12.88 1.44 -3.74
CA ARG A 232 12.62 0.41 -2.73
C ARG A 232 11.52 -0.55 -3.18
N TYR A 233 10.43 -0.03 -3.77
CA TYR A 233 9.34 -0.84 -4.32
C TYR A 233 9.81 -1.74 -5.47
N GLY A 234 10.67 -1.24 -6.36
CA GLY A 234 11.27 -2.05 -7.41
C GLY A 234 12.10 -3.22 -6.85
N ARG A 235 12.95 -2.96 -5.84
CA ARG A 235 13.71 -4.03 -5.16
C ARG A 235 12.80 -5.06 -4.48
N GLY A 236 11.76 -4.61 -3.79
CA GLY A 236 10.78 -5.51 -3.17
C GLY A 236 10.09 -6.38 -4.22
N LYS A 237 9.66 -5.78 -5.34
CA LYS A 237 8.98 -6.50 -6.40
C LYS A 237 9.86 -7.57 -7.05
N SER A 238 11.13 -7.29 -7.30
CA SER A 238 12.05 -8.29 -7.85
C SER A 238 12.22 -9.50 -6.92
N LYS A 239 12.16 -9.29 -5.60
CA LYS A 239 12.21 -10.36 -4.61
C LYS A 239 10.95 -11.23 -4.68
N VAL A 240 9.76 -10.60 -4.76
CA VAL A 240 8.50 -11.35 -4.92
C VAL A 240 8.49 -12.13 -6.24
N VAL A 241 8.96 -11.54 -7.34
CA VAL A 241 9.05 -12.22 -8.64
C VAL A 241 9.99 -13.43 -8.60
N ARG A 242 11.10 -13.35 -7.89
CA ARG A 242 12.00 -14.50 -7.72
C ARG A 242 11.37 -15.62 -6.89
N LYS A 243 10.62 -15.26 -5.85
CA LYS A 243 9.92 -16.21 -4.98
C LYS A 243 8.71 -16.84 -5.69
N HIS A 244 7.97 -16.02 -6.42
CA HIS A 244 6.73 -16.37 -7.10
C HIS A 244 6.76 -15.89 -8.57
N PRO A 245 7.45 -16.59 -9.49
CA PRO A 245 7.58 -16.15 -10.88
C PRO A 245 6.23 -15.94 -11.59
N SER A 246 5.22 -16.77 -11.27
CA SER A 246 3.86 -16.67 -11.82
C SER A 246 3.06 -15.45 -11.31
N SER A 247 3.55 -14.73 -10.29
CA SER A 247 2.98 -13.45 -9.87
C SER A 247 3.31 -12.29 -10.81
N THR A 248 4.18 -12.52 -11.82
CA THR A 248 4.66 -11.48 -12.71
C THR A 248 3.62 -11.15 -13.78
N ALA A 249 3.18 -9.90 -13.82
CA ALA A 249 2.38 -9.35 -14.90
C ALA A 249 3.25 -8.49 -15.83
N VAL A 250 2.85 -8.32 -17.10
CA VAL A 250 3.57 -7.50 -18.10
C VAL A 250 3.86 -6.08 -17.60
N ARG A 251 2.91 -5.47 -16.85
CA ARG A 251 3.09 -4.15 -16.24
C ARG A 251 4.31 -4.06 -15.33
N HIS A 252 4.69 -5.15 -14.67
CA HIS A 252 5.85 -5.19 -13.77
C HIS A 252 7.18 -5.15 -14.52
N LEU A 253 7.17 -5.42 -15.81
CA LEU A 253 8.37 -5.42 -16.65
C LEU A 253 8.58 -4.11 -17.42
N ALA A 254 7.55 -3.24 -17.48
CA ALA A 254 7.61 -2.00 -18.27
C ALA A 254 8.73 -1.06 -17.79
N ALA A 255 8.80 -0.73 -16.51
CA ALA A 255 9.83 0.17 -15.99
C ALA A 255 11.26 -0.44 -16.02
N PRO A 256 11.50 -1.73 -15.70
CA PRO A 256 12.78 -2.37 -15.93
C PRO A 256 13.20 -2.37 -17.41
N ALA A 257 12.27 -2.61 -18.34
CA ALA A 257 12.56 -2.55 -19.78
C ALA A 257 12.98 -1.14 -20.24
N VAL A 258 12.32 -0.11 -19.71
CA VAL A 258 12.70 1.29 -19.96
C VAL A 258 14.13 1.55 -19.49
N VAL A 259 14.50 1.14 -18.28
CA VAL A 259 15.86 1.32 -17.76
C VAL A 259 16.88 0.55 -18.60
N ALA A 260 16.57 -0.68 -18.99
CA ALA A 260 17.43 -1.45 -19.89
C ALA A 260 17.59 -0.78 -21.27
N ALA A 261 16.49 -0.22 -21.82
CA ALA A 261 16.54 0.54 -23.08
C ALA A 261 17.43 1.79 -22.97
N PHE A 262 17.36 2.54 -21.86
CA PHE A 262 18.26 3.68 -21.63
C PHE A 262 19.72 3.25 -21.52
N ALA A 263 20.01 2.17 -20.78
CA ALA A 263 21.37 1.63 -20.67
C ALA A 263 21.93 1.19 -22.03
N LEU A 264 21.13 0.49 -22.83
CA LEU A 264 21.50 0.09 -24.18
C LEU A 264 21.66 1.30 -25.09
N ALA A 265 20.74 2.26 -25.04
CA ALA A 265 20.84 3.49 -25.85
C ALA A 265 22.12 4.25 -25.53
N LEU A 266 22.50 4.38 -24.26
CA LEU A 266 23.75 5.01 -23.84
C LEU A 266 24.97 4.23 -24.36
N ALA A 267 24.95 2.90 -24.32
CA ALA A 267 26.03 2.05 -24.81
C ALA A 267 26.24 2.18 -26.31
N ILE A 268 25.18 2.26 -27.12
CA ILE A 268 25.30 2.32 -28.60
C ILE A 268 25.43 3.76 -29.15
N ALA A 269 25.14 4.78 -28.33
CA ALA A 269 25.13 6.18 -28.78
C ALA A 269 26.41 6.64 -29.49
N PRO A 270 27.64 6.26 -29.07
CA PRO A 270 28.88 6.69 -29.76
C PRO A 270 28.99 6.20 -31.22
N TRP A 271 28.38 5.04 -31.49
CA TRP A 271 28.49 4.41 -32.81
C TRP A 271 27.21 4.52 -33.65
N ARG A 272 26.07 4.62 -33.00
CA ARG A 272 24.74 4.59 -33.63
C ARG A 272 23.75 5.59 -32.98
N PRO A 273 24.02 6.90 -33.00
CA PRO A 273 23.21 7.90 -32.23
C PRO A 273 21.75 7.92 -32.66
N ARG A 274 21.45 7.69 -33.97
CA ARG A 274 20.05 7.63 -34.42
C ARG A 274 19.28 6.45 -33.84
N TRP A 275 19.91 5.27 -33.76
CA TRP A 275 19.29 4.07 -33.15
C TRP A 275 19.15 4.23 -31.64
N SER A 276 20.15 4.84 -31.01
CA SER A 276 20.04 5.20 -29.57
C SER A 276 18.81 6.07 -29.29
N LEU A 277 18.60 7.13 -30.10
CA LEU A 277 17.43 7.98 -29.94
C LEU A 277 16.12 7.24 -30.20
N LEU A 278 16.02 6.45 -31.27
CA LEU A 278 14.83 5.67 -31.60
C LEU A 278 14.46 4.67 -30.51
N LEU A 279 15.42 4.13 -29.79
CA LEU A 279 15.18 3.18 -28.70
C LEU A 279 14.46 3.82 -27.49
N VAL A 280 14.77 5.07 -27.18
CA VAL A 280 14.19 5.77 -26.02
C VAL A 280 13.02 6.70 -26.39
N ALA A 281 12.88 7.08 -27.65
CA ALA A 281 11.86 8.02 -28.12
C ALA A 281 10.42 7.60 -27.76
N PRO A 282 10.00 6.31 -27.85
CA PRO A 282 8.65 5.91 -27.46
C PRO A 282 8.35 6.23 -26.00
N TYR A 283 9.30 5.92 -25.09
CA TYR A 283 9.14 6.25 -23.68
C TYR A 283 9.09 7.76 -23.45
N LEU A 284 9.96 8.53 -24.07
CA LEU A 284 9.96 9.99 -23.95
C LEU A 284 8.65 10.60 -24.47
N GLY A 285 8.07 10.05 -25.53
CA GLY A 285 6.76 10.43 -26.03
C GLY A 285 5.64 10.16 -25.03
N VAL A 286 5.60 8.96 -24.45
CA VAL A 286 4.62 8.59 -23.39
C VAL A 286 4.81 9.47 -22.16
N LEU A 287 6.05 9.71 -21.73
CA LEU A 287 6.38 10.55 -20.59
C LEU A 287 5.92 12.01 -20.82
N GLY A 288 6.20 12.57 -21.99
CA GLY A 288 5.78 13.92 -22.37
C GLY A 288 4.26 14.06 -22.45
N LEU A 289 3.58 13.15 -23.13
CA LEU A 289 2.13 13.13 -23.27
C LEU A 289 1.45 12.97 -21.89
N GLY A 290 1.88 11.99 -21.10
CA GLY A 290 1.36 11.75 -19.75
C GLY A 290 1.57 12.96 -18.85
N SER A 291 2.74 13.59 -18.93
CA SER A 291 3.02 14.83 -18.19
C SER A 291 2.08 15.97 -18.59
N ALA A 292 1.83 16.16 -19.88
CA ALA A 292 0.93 17.19 -20.35
C ALA A 292 -0.52 16.95 -19.89
N ILE A 293 -1.00 15.71 -19.99
CA ILE A 293 -2.36 15.34 -19.56
C ILE A 293 -2.55 15.54 -18.05
N VAL A 294 -1.61 15.08 -17.24
CA VAL A 294 -1.70 15.23 -15.75
C VAL A 294 -1.56 16.70 -15.37
N ALA A 295 -0.59 17.42 -15.94
CA ALA A 295 -0.36 18.83 -15.66
C ALA A 295 -1.55 19.72 -16.01
N ALA A 296 -2.30 19.40 -17.08
CA ALA A 296 -3.48 20.16 -17.48
C ALA A 296 -4.60 20.18 -16.41
N ARG A 297 -4.60 19.22 -15.50
CA ARG A 297 -5.58 19.12 -14.40
C ARG A 297 -5.19 19.89 -13.14
N LEU A 298 -3.96 20.42 -13.08
CA LEU A 298 -3.41 21.07 -11.90
C LEU A 298 -3.54 22.60 -12.01
N PRO A 299 -3.90 23.27 -10.89
CA PRO A 299 -4.21 24.70 -10.93
C PRO A 299 -2.98 25.59 -11.08
N SER A 300 -1.86 25.27 -10.40
CA SER A 300 -0.70 26.15 -10.34
C SER A 300 0.43 25.76 -11.31
N ALA A 301 1.22 26.74 -11.76
CA ALA A 301 2.38 26.51 -12.60
C ALA A 301 3.49 25.70 -11.89
N GLU A 302 3.59 25.85 -10.58
CA GLU A 302 4.55 25.11 -9.77
C GLU A 302 4.21 23.61 -9.72
N GLU A 303 2.94 23.28 -9.50
CA GLU A 303 2.45 21.90 -9.55
C GLU A 303 2.68 21.28 -10.93
N ARG A 304 2.34 22.00 -12.00
CA ARG A 304 2.51 21.54 -13.40
C ARG A 304 3.97 21.21 -13.71
N ARG A 305 4.92 22.04 -13.25
CA ARG A 305 6.36 21.82 -13.46
C ARG A 305 6.89 20.58 -12.74
N ALA A 306 6.25 20.19 -11.64
CA ALA A 306 6.66 19.01 -10.86
C ALA A 306 6.17 17.67 -11.45
N VAL A 307 5.20 17.66 -12.39
CA VAL A 307 4.61 16.42 -12.94
C VAL A 307 5.63 15.59 -13.69
N LEU A 308 6.35 16.17 -14.65
CA LEU A 308 7.33 15.44 -15.48
C LEU A 308 8.44 14.82 -14.62
N PRO A 309 9.10 15.56 -13.69
CA PRO A 309 10.11 14.94 -12.83
C PRO A 309 9.51 13.90 -11.87
N ALA A 310 8.23 14.02 -11.45
CA ALA A 310 7.58 13.00 -10.63
C ALA A 310 7.37 11.70 -11.41
N LEU A 311 6.80 11.76 -12.63
CA LEU A 311 6.64 10.60 -13.51
C LEU A 311 7.97 9.92 -13.83
N ALA A 312 8.97 10.71 -14.23
CA ALA A 312 10.29 10.18 -14.54
C ALA A 312 10.94 9.50 -13.31
N ALA A 313 10.84 10.15 -12.13
CA ALA A 313 11.36 9.59 -10.89
C ALA A 313 10.70 8.27 -10.52
N MET A 314 9.39 8.15 -10.67
CA MET A 314 8.66 6.90 -10.40
C MET A 314 9.14 5.77 -11.31
N HIS A 315 9.09 5.97 -12.62
CA HIS A 315 9.41 4.92 -13.58
C HIS A 315 10.87 4.49 -13.50
N LEU A 316 11.80 5.46 -13.57
CA LEU A 316 13.22 5.15 -13.59
C LEU A 316 13.71 4.58 -12.26
N SER A 317 13.28 5.14 -11.14
CA SER A 317 13.69 4.63 -9.83
C SER A 317 13.15 3.25 -9.55
N TRP A 318 11.90 2.97 -9.94
CA TRP A 318 11.33 1.64 -9.82
C TRP A 318 12.06 0.61 -10.67
N GLY A 319 12.35 0.95 -11.95
CA GLY A 319 13.08 0.07 -12.86
C GLY A 319 14.52 -0.19 -12.40
N VAL A 320 15.24 0.85 -11.94
CA VAL A 320 16.58 0.70 -11.35
C VAL A 320 16.52 -0.20 -10.11
N GLY A 321 15.57 0.05 -9.20
CA GLY A 321 15.39 -0.78 -8.00
C GLY A 321 15.11 -2.25 -8.34
N PHE A 322 14.30 -2.51 -9.37
CA PHE A 322 14.02 -3.88 -9.83
C PHE A 322 15.29 -4.61 -10.28
N TRP A 323 16.13 -3.99 -11.11
CA TRP A 323 17.40 -4.56 -11.53
C TRP A 323 18.36 -4.77 -10.37
N GLU A 324 18.48 -3.79 -9.46
CA GLU A 324 19.29 -3.93 -8.24
C GLU A 324 18.87 -5.12 -7.39
N GLY A 325 17.57 -5.29 -7.20
CA GLY A 325 17.04 -6.42 -6.44
C GLY A 325 17.24 -7.77 -7.15
N LEU A 326 17.18 -7.83 -8.49
CA LEU A 326 17.55 -9.02 -9.25
C LEU A 326 19.04 -9.37 -9.10
N LEU A 327 19.90 -8.36 -8.99
CA LEU A 327 21.34 -8.51 -8.77
C LEU A 327 21.72 -8.76 -7.30
N GLY A 328 20.76 -8.95 -6.41
CA GLY A 328 21.00 -9.32 -5.02
C GLY A 328 21.05 -8.18 -4.02
N ALA A 329 20.73 -6.93 -4.42
CA ALA A 329 20.64 -5.84 -3.45
C ALA A 329 19.51 -6.07 -2.43
N GLU A 330 19.85 -5.96 -1.15
CA GLU A 330 18.87 -6.13 -0.06
C GLU A 330 17.87 -4.99 0.01
N VAL A 331 16.65 -5.32 0.43
CA VAL A 331 15.61 -4.35 0.76
C VAL A 331 15.75 -3.96 2.21
N VAL A 332 16.31 -2.77 2.47
CA VAL A 332 16.39 -2.22 3.82
C VAL A 332 15.14 -1.40 4.09
N GLN A 333 14.36 -1.80 5.09
CA GLN A 333 13.29 -0.96 5.63
C GLN A 333 13.96 0.04 6.60
N ARG A 334 14.17 1.27 6.15
CA ARG A 334 14.56 2.36 7.05
C ARG A 334 13.30 3.08 7.50
N ALA A 335 13.25 3.42 8.80
CA ALA A 335 12.32 4.42 9.31
C ALA A 335 12.36 5.69 8.42
N ARG A 336 11.28 6.41 8.39
CA ARG A 336 11.07 7.64 7.57
C ARG A 336 12.10 8.72 7.82
#